data_e8be35b16cbcf9d222f5160ad6687c54
#
_entry.id   e8be35b16cbcf9d222f5160ad6687c54
#
_cell.length_a   1.000
_cell.length_b   1.000
_cell.length_c   1.000
_cell.angle_alpha   90.00
_cell.angle_beta   90.00
_cell.angle_gamma   90.00
#
_symmetry.space_group_name_H-M   'P 1'
#
loop_
_entity.id
_entity.type
_entity.pdbx_description
1 polymer ?
#
loop_
_entity_poly.entity_id
_entity_poly.type
_entity_poly.pdbx_seq_one_letter_code
_entity_poly.pdbx_strand_id
1 'polypeptide(L)'
;MWSCDEKRNESVLESRRFPAYNMVMNITTIAFDADDTLWANEDLFVATQAQYMQLLAPYRQNWDAEELHAAERRNLAYFGYGIKGFTLSMIETAIEVSDGAIPGRDIAAIIDMARAMVHAPLTLLPGVAELIPELAADYRLMLITKGDLFDQEAKIARSGLADHFRHIDIVSEKTPHAYQRILHRSDIDPQSFVMVGNSLRSDILPVVAIGAHAVHIPYHLTWQHEHVDIPPEQRTWAECSDLYAFRTWLAGR
;
A
#
# COMPACT_ATOMS: atom_id res chain seq x y z
N MET A 1 11.12 -60.12 41.00
CA MET A 1 10.26 -59.42 41.98
C MET A 1 10.86 -58.02 42.15
N TRP A 2 10.44 -57.09 41.32
CA TRP A 2 10.52 -55.62 41.54
C TRP A 2 9.64 -54.99 40.49
N SER A 3 8.53 -54.46 40.94
CA SER A 3 7.53 -53.69 40.22
C SER A 3 8.07 -52.28 39.92
N CYS A 4 7.95 -51.84 38.71
CA CYS A 4 8.24 -50.43 38.29
C CYS A 4 6.92 -49.79 37.88
N ASP A 5 6.40 -48.92 38.74
CA ASP A 5 5.25 -48.05 38.48
C ASP A 5 5.63 -46.98 37.44
N GLU A 6 4.98 -47.03 36.29
CA GLU A 6 4.96 -45.94 35.32
C GLU A 6 3.95 -44.88 35.77
N LYS A 7 4.46 -43.81 36.39
CA LYS A 7 3.67 -42.59 36.57
C LYS A 7 3.72 -41.79 35.28
N ARG A 8 2.62 -41.81 34.54
CA ARG A 8 2.33 -40.87 33.45
C ARG A 8 2.29 -39.45 34.00
N ASN A 9 3.23 -38.64 33.57
CA ASN A 9 3.25 -37.20 33.78
C ASN A 9 2.50 -36.53 32.62
N GLU A 10 1.19 -36.34 32.76
CA GLU A 10 0.38 -35.48 31.90
C GLU A 10 0.65 -34.05 32.31
N SER A 11 1.63 -33.41 31.64
CA SER A 11 1.81 -31.96 31.72
C SER A 11 0.67 -31.29 30.96
N VAL A 12 -0.26 -30.73 31.72
CA VAL A 12 -1.34 -29.87 31.30
C VAL A 12 -0.74 -28.67 30.56
N LEU A 13 -0.85 -28.67 29.24
CA LEU A 13 -0.69 -27.47 28.43
C LEU A 13 -1.87 -26.55 28.73
N GLU A 14 -1.74 -25.73 29.76
CA GLU A 14 -2.63 -24.58 29.96
C GLU A 14 -2.51 -23.67 28.74
N SER A 15 -3.50 -23.74 27.87
CA SER A 15 -3.73 -22.74 26.85
C SER A 15 -3.88 -21.37 27.53
N ARG A 16 -2.84 -20.57 27.50
CA ARG A 16 -2.93 -19.15 27.88
C ARG A 16 -3.90 -18.49 26.91
N ARG A 17 -5.18 -18.50 27.26
CA ARG A 17 -6.16 -17.59 26.70
C ARG A 17 -5.71 -16.20 27.08
N PHE A 18 -5.22 -15.43 26.11
CA PHE A 18 -5.11 -13.99 26.27
C PHE A 18 -6.51 -13.48 26.66
N PRO A 19 -6.64 -12.66 27.70
CA PRO A 19 -7.91 -12.06 28.02
C PRO A 19 -8.35 -11.28 26.78
N ALA A 20 -9.53 -11.61 26.23
CA ALA A 20 -10.21 -10.74 25.30
C ALA A 20 -10.55 -9.46 26.08
N TYR A 21 -9.65 -8.50 26.04
CA TYR A 21 -9.94 -7.14 26.47
C TYR A 21 -10.98 -6.62 25.47
N ASN A 22 -12.25 -6.63 25.88
CA ASN A 22 -13.30 -5.83 25.27
C ASN A 22 -13.02 -4.34 25.58
N MET A 23 -11.89 -3.81 25.12
CA MET A 23 -11.74 -2.39 25.00
C MET A 23 -12.64 -1.97 23.85
N VAL A 24 -13.70 -1.29 24.16
CA VAL A 24 -14.47 -0.52 23.16
C VAL A 24 -13.47 0.43 22.54
N MET A 25 -13.06 0.15 21.30
CA MET A 25 -12.17 1.05 20.57
C MET A 25 -13.00 2.29 20.26
N ASN A 26 -12.59 3.44 20.78
CA ASN A 26 -13.24 4.71 20.48
C ASN A 26 -12.56 5.35 19.26
N ILE A 27 -12.76 4.77 18.08
CA ILE A 27 -12.22 5.32 16.83
C ILE A 27 -12.96 6.60 16.50
N THR A 28 -12.22 7.69 16.34
CA THR A 28 -12.74 9.00 15.93
C THR A 28 -12.14 9.47 14.60
N THR A 29 -11.00 8.90 14.22
CA THR A 29 -10.28 9.26 13.00
C THR A 29 -9.93 8.04 12.19
N ILE A 30 -10.29 8.07 10.91
CA ILE A 30 -9.99 7.03 9.94
C ILE A 30 -9.10 7.63 8.86
N ALA A 31 -7.93 7.04 8.64
CA ALA A 31 -7.08 7.38 7.51
C ALA A 31 -7.14 6.27 6.46
N PHE A 32 -7.16 6.68 5.21
CA PHE A 32 -7.08 5.78 4.07
C PHE A 32 -5.77 6.00 3.31
N ASP A 33 -5.17 4.93 2.85
CA ASP A 33 -4.27 4.99 1.72
C ASP A 33 -5.07 5.27 0.44
N ALA A 34 -4.38 5.63 -0.63
CA ALA A 34 -5.02 6.03 -1.88
C ALA A 34 -4.93 4.95 -2.96
N ASP A 35 -3.73 4.70 -3.48
CA ASP A 35 -3.48 3.78 -4.59
C ASP A 35 -3.75 2.33 -4.15
N ASP A 36 -4.56 1.61 -4.92
CA ASP A 36 -4.97 0.22 -4.63
C ASP A 36 -5.74 0.03 -3.30
N THR A 37 -6.17 1.14 -2.70
CA THR A 37 -7.09 1.19 -1.55
C THR A 37 -8.39 1.91 -1.89
N LEU A 38 -8.31 3.10 -2.50
CA LEU A 38 -9.47 3.87 -2.96
C LEU A 38 -9.68 3.81 -4.47
N TRP A 39 -8.62 3.65 -5.24
CA TRP A 39 -8.66 3.50 -6.70
C TRP A 39 -7.57 2.57 -7.21
N ALA A 40 -7.83 1.92 -8.34
CA ALA A 40 -6.89 1.04 -9.00
C ALA A 40 -5.67 1.81 -9.52
N ASN A 41 -4.48 1.30 -9.29
CA ASN A 41 -3.21 1.90 -9.69
C ASN A 41 -2.21 0.86 -10.21
N GLU A 42 -1.93 -0.22 -9.48
CA GLU A 42 -0.89 -1.20 -9.85
C GLU A 42 -1.18 -1.90 -11.17
N ASP A 43 -2.46 -2.12 -11.52
CA ASP A 43 -2.86 -2.67 -12.83
C ASP A 43 -2.29 -1.85 -14.00
N LEU A 44 -2.22 -0.52 -13.85
CA LEU A 44 -1.70 0.38 -14.87
C LEU A 44 -0.19 0.20 -15.05
N PHE A 45 0.56 0.03 -13.97
CA PHE A 45 1.99 -0.24 -14.01
C PHE A 45 2.28 -1.59 -14.66
N VAL A 46 1.56 -2.64 -14.27
CA VAL A 46 1.69 -3.99 -14.85
C VAL A 46 1.38 -3.98 -16.36
N ALA A 47 0.30 -3.31 -16.77
CA ALA A 47 -0.04 -3.19 -18.19
C ALA A 47 1.02 -2.43 -19.00
N THR A 48 1.58 -1.36 -18.42
CA THR A 48 2.63 -0.57 -19.05
C THR A 48 3.94 -1.37 -19.13
N GLN A 49 4.29 -2.09 -18.08
CA GLN A 49 5.45 -2.99 -18.08
C GLN A 49 5.35 -4.05 -19.18
N ALA A 50 4.17 -4.64 -19.39
CA ALA A 50 3.96 -5.61 -20.47
C ALA A 50 4.19 -4.99 -21.86
N GLN A 51 3.74 -3.76 -22.10
CA GLN A 51 4.00 -3.02 -23.35
C GLN A 51 5.49 -2.71 -23.50
N TYR A 52 6.13 -2.28 -22.44
CA TYR A 52 7.55 -1.99 -22.40
C TYR A 52 8.40 -3.24 -22.70
N MET A 53 8.05 -4.40 -22.16
CA MET A 53 8.72 -5.66 -22.47
C MET A 53 8.63 -6.01 -23.96
N GLN A 54 7.49 -5.76 -24.60
CA GLN A 54 7.33 -5.95 -26.04
C GLN A 54 8.20 -5.00 -26.86
N LEU A 55 8.33 -3.74 -26.43
CA LEU A 55 9.19 -2.74 -27.08
C LEU A 55 10.65 -3.17 -27.06
N LEU A 56 11.13 -3.78 -25.96
CA LEU A 56 12.53 -4.17 -25.79
C LEU A 56 12.86 -5.55 -26.35
N ALA A 57 11.88 -6.40 -26.63
CA ALA A 57 12.11 -7.76 -27.13
C ALA A 57 13.09 -7.88 -28.34
N PRO A 58 13.13 -6.92 -29.31
CA PRO A 58 14.09 -6.96 -30.41
C PRO A 58 15.54 -6.72 -30.03
N TYR A 59 15.82 -6.10 -28.88
CA TYR A 59 17.17 -5.72 -28.47
C TYR A 59 17.91 -6.84 -27.75
N ARG A 60 17.21 -7.60 -26.90
CA ARG A 60 17.79 -8.75 -26.19
C ARG A 60 16.70 -9.79 -25.90
N GLN A 61 16.93 -11.03 -26.35
CA GLN A 61 15.93 -12.10 -26.24
C GLN A 61 15.70 -12.62 -24.82
N ASN A 62 16.67 -12.50 -23.92
CA ASN A 62 16.65 -13.09 -22.58
C ASN A 62 16.66 -12.04 -21.46
N TRP A 63 16.17 -10.81 -21.71
CA TRP A 63 15.98 -9.87 -20.64
C TRP A 63 14.65 -10.16 -19.92
N ASP A 64 14.58 -9.89 -18.63
CA ASP A 64 13.38 -10.11 -17.83
C ASP A 64 12.99 -8.87 -16.99
N ALA A 65 11.83 -8.94 -16.38
CA ALA A 65 11.28 -7.85 -15.58
C ALA A 65 12.16 -7.52 -14.35
N GLU A 66 12.99 -8.46 -13.87
CA GLU A 66 13.86 -8.21 -12.72
C GLU A 66 14.93 -7.14 -13.01
N GLU A 67 15.34 -6.99 -14.27
CA GLU A 67 16.27 -5.90 -14.65
C GLU A 67 15.63 -4.52 -14.50
N LEU A 68 14.36 -4.39 -14.87
CA LEU A 68 13.59 -3.17 -14.62
C LEU A 68 13.40 -2.95 -13.12
N HIS A 69 13.00 -3.98 -12.37
CA HIS A 69 12.84 -3.87 -10.92
C HIS A 69 14.16 -3.50 -10.22
N ALA A 70 15.30 -4.00 -10.71
CA ALA A 70 16.60 -3.60 -10.19
C ALA A 70 16.90 -2.12 -10.45
N ALA A 71 16.57 -1.60 -11.63
CA ALA A 71 16.67 -0.18 -11.95
C ALA A 71 15.74 0.67 -11.07
N GLU A 72 14.49 0.25 -10.87
CA GLU A 72 13.56 0.93 -9.96
C GLU A 72 14.10 1.01 -8.54
N ARG A 73 14.64 -0.11 -8.01
CA ARG A 73 15.25 -0.12 -6.66
C ARG A 73 16.41 0.89 -6.53
N ARG A 74 17.28 0.97 -7.55
CA ARG A 74 18.38 1.96 -7.58
C ARG A 74 17.85 3.38 -7.60
N ASN A 75 16.81 3.60 -8.37
CA ASN A 75 16.27 4.92 -8.69
C ASN A 75 15.34 5.51 -7.63
N LEU A 76 14.74 4.67 -6.78
CA LEU A 76 13.86 5.13 -5.69
C LEU A 76 14.51 6.18 -4.79
N ALA A 77 15.80 6.03 -4.47
CA ALA A 77 16.52 6.97 -3.60
C ALA A 77 16.75 8.34 -4.26
N TYR A 78 16.71 8.43 -5.60
CA TYR A 78 16.98 9.64 -6.36
C TYR A 78 15.73 10.31 -6.91
N PHE A 79 14.78 9.51 -7.40
CA PHE A 79 13.61 10.01 -8.13
C PHE A 79 12.29 9.75 -7.41
N GLY A 80 12.32 8.98 -6.32
CA GLY A 80 11.12 8.64 -5.54
C GLY A 80 10.17 7.70 -6.29
N TYR A 81 8.96 7.63 -5.77
CA TYR A 81 7.87 6.79 -6.28
C TYR A 81 7.12 7.47 -7.43
N GLY A 82 6.31 6.68 -8.16
CA GLY A 82 5.35 7.14 -9.14
C GLY A 82 5.86 7.09 -10.59
N ILE A 83 5.02 7.57 -11.51
CA ILE A 83 5.21 7.41 -12.96
C ILE A 83 6.54 7.99 -13.45
N LYS A 84 7.01 9.10 -12.88
CA LYS A 84 8.27 9.73 -13.29
C LYS A 84 9.49 8.86 -12.98
N GLY A 85 9.58 8.34 -11.75
CA GLY A 85 10.65 7.42 -11.34
C GLY A 85 10.63 6.13 -12.15
N PHE A 86 9.44 5.57 -12.37
CA PHE A 86 9.23 4.40 -13.22
C PHE A 86 9.69 4.64 -14.66
N THR A 87 9.34 5.79 -15.26
CA THR A 87 9.75 6.16 -16.62
C THR A 87 11.27 6.27 -16.75
N LEU A 88 11.93 6.90 -15.78
CA LEU A 88 13.39 7.00 -15.77
C LEU A 88 14.04 5.63 -15.64
N SER A 89 13.49 4.74 -14.84
CA SER A 89 13.94 3.35 -14.71
C SER A 89 13.75 2.56 -15.99
N MET A 90 12.62 2.73 -16.68
CA MET A 90 12.42 2.14 -18.02
C MET A 90 13.45 2.64 -19.03
N ILE A 91 13.75 3.94 -19.05
CA ILE A 91 14.75 4.51 -19.98
C ILE A 91 16.15 3.98 -19.66
N GLU A 92 16.54 3.93 -18.38
CA GLU A 92 17.82 3.38 -17.94
C GLU A 92 17.96 1.92 -18.34
N THR A 93 16.96 1.09 -18.03
CA THR A 93 16.94 -0.34 -18.41
C THR A 93 16.99 -0.51 -19.92
N ALA A 94 16.30 0.33 -20.70
CA ALA A 94 16.31 0.26 -22.15
C ALA A 94 17.70 0.52 -22.74
N ILE A 95 18.44 1.45 -22.15
CA ILE A 95 19.83 1.75 -22.52
C ILE A 95 20.72 0.54 -22.16
N GLU A 96 20.58 -0.03 -20.97
CA GLU A 96 21.35 -1.18 -20.51
C GLU A 96 21.08 -2.43 -21.38
N VAL A 97 19.78 -2.75 -21.62
CA VAL A 97 19.37 -3.93 -22.41
C VAL A 97 19.84 -3.86 -23.86
N SER A 98 19.93 -2.66 -24.42
CA SER A 98 20.35 -2.43 -25.82
C SER A 98 21.85 -2.17 -25.98
N ASP A 99 22.65 -2.25 -24.92
CA ASP A 99 24.07 -1.82 -24.92
C ASP A 99 24.24 -0.39 -25.48
N GLY A 100 23.31 0.51 -25.18
CA GLY A 100 23.30 1.90 -25.65
C GLY A 100 22.81 2.09 -27.10
N ALA A 101 22.34 1.04 -27.77
CA ALA A 101 21.94 1.10 -29.18
C ALA A 101 20.47 1.50 -29.38
N ILE A 102 19.67 1.70 -28.31
CA ILE A 102 18.26 2.08 -28.43
C ILE A 102 18.09 3.39 -29.16
N PRO A 103 17.29 3.47 -30.22
CA PRO A 103 17.10 4.71 -30.96
C PRO A 103 16.17 5.68 -30.22
N GLY A 104 16.33 6.98 -30.49
CA GLY A 104 15.52 8.02 -29.87
C GLY A 104 14.00 7.86 -30.06
N ARG A 105 13.55 7.21 -31.16
CA ARG A 105 12.14 6.92 -31.39
C ARG A 105 11.56 5.96 -30.33
N ASP A 106 12.35 4.97 -29.84
CA ASP A 106 11.88 4.00 -28.86
C ASP A 106 11.97 4.58 -27.43
N ILE A 107 12.93 5.49 -27.19
CA ILE A 107 12.90 6.34 -25.97
C ILE A 107 11.65 7.25 -25.97
N ALA A 108 11.28 7.83 -27.11
CA ALA A 108 10.04 8.61 -27.23
C ALA A 108 8.80 7.75 -26.96
N ALA A 109 8.78 6.50 -27.42
CA ALA A 109 7.69 5.57 -27.13
C ALA A 109 7.56 5.27 -25.63
N ILE A 110 8.67 5.13 -24.89
CA ILE A 110 8.64 4.98 -23.42
C ILE A 110 8.04 6.23 -22.76
N ILE A 111 8.41 7.43 -23.21
CA ILE A 111 7.84 8.68 -22.71
C ILE A 111 6.34 8.76 -23.01
N ASP A 112 5.90 8.28 -24.17
CA ASP A 112 4.48 8.25 -24.53
C ASP A 112 3.70 7.24 -23.69
N MET A 113 4.27 6.09 -23.31
CA MET A 113 3.69 5.18 -22.30
C MET A 113 3.46 5.92 -20.97
N ALA A 114 4.44 6.67 -20.49
CA ALA A 114 4.31 7.45 -19.26
C ALA A 114 3.20 8.52 -19.36
N ARG A 115 3.10 9.20 -20.50
CA ARG A 115 2.01 10.16 -20.77
C ARG A 115 0.64 9.49 -20.74
N ALA A 116 0.54 8.29 -21.33
CA ALA A 116 -0.68 7.50 -21.29
C ALA A 116 -1.08 7.12 -19.86
N MET A 117 -0.10 6.75 -19.01
CA MET A 117 -0.34 6.49 -17.59
C MET A 117 -0.91 7.73 -16.87
N VAL A 118 -0.30 8.89 -17.05
CA VAL A 118 -0.77 10.16 -16.42
C VAL A 118 -2.20 10.51 -16.84
N HIS A 119 -2.59 10.20 -18.09
CA HIS A 119 -3.93 10.51 -18.63
C HIS A 119 -4.93 9.35 -18.45
N ALA A 120 -4.50 8.22 -17.90
CA ALA A 120 -5.39 7.07 -17.69
C ALA A 120 -6.59 7.48 -16.81
N PRO A 121 -7.79 6.96 -17.08
CA PRO A 121 -8.95 7.20 -16.24
C PRO A 121 -8.71 6.64 -14.83
N LEU A 122 -9.12 7.40 -13.83
CA LEU A 122 -9.08 6.95 -12.44
C LEU A 122 -10.32 6.09 -12.18
N THR A 123 -10.14 4.86 -11.74
CA THR A 123 -11.23 3.93 -11.43
C THR A 123 -11.30 3.71 -9.93
N LEU A 124 -12.36 4.20 -9.29
CA LEU A 124 -12.61 3.95 -7.86
C LEU A 124 -12.86 2.46 -7.62
N LEU A 125 -12.35 1.95 -6.51
CA LEU A 125 -12.60 0.58 -6.08
C LEU A 125 -14.03 0.41 -5.55
N PRO A 126 -14.57 -0.82 -5.52
CA PRO A 126 -15.93 -1.08 -5.05
C PRO A 126 -16.18 -0.54 -3.63
N GLY A 127 -17.30 0.13 -3.44
CA GLY A 127 -17.70 0.72 -2.17
C GLY A 127 -17.12 2.09 -1.86
N VAL A 128 -16.11 2.57 -2.58
CA VAL A 128 -15.45 3.85 -2.29
C VAL A 128 -16.40 5.03 -2.45
N ALA A 129 -17.11 5.09 -3.57
CA ALA A 129 -18.00 6.21 -3.89
C ALA A 129 -19.16 6.38 -2.88
N GLU A 130 -19.61 5.27 -2.28
CA GLU A 130 -20.70 5.24 -1.31
C GLU A 130 -20.21 5.41 0.13
N LEU A 131 -19.15 4.66 0.50
CA LEU A 131 -18.75 4.55 1.90
C LEU A 131 -17.88 5.72 2.37
N ILE A 132 -17.10 6.36 1.50
CA ILE A 132 -16.29 7.51 1.92
C ILE A 132 -17.19 8.69 2.36
N PRO A 133 -18.22 9.10 1.61
CA PRO A 133 -19.17 10.11 2.08
C PRO A 133 -19.94 9.70 3.36
N GLU A 134 -20.34 8.42 3.46
CA GLU A 134 -21.02 7.90 4.65
C GLU A 134 -20.12 8.03 5.89
N LEU A 135 -18.89 7.55 5.81
CA LEU A 135 -17.93 7.59 6.92
C LEU A 135 -17.56 9.02 7.31
N ALA A 136 -17.50 9.94 6.34
CA ALA A 136 -17.17 11.35 6.61
C ALA A 136 -18.24 12.08 7.45
N ALA A 137 -19.47 11.54 7.53
CA ALA A 137 -20.52 12.10 8.37
C ALA A 137 -20.27 11.85 9.87
N ASP A 138 -19.64 10.72 10.21
CA ASP A 138 -19.49 10.27 11.60
C ASP A 138 -18.03 10.34 12.09
N TYR A 139 -17.06 10.30 11.18
CA TYR A 139 -15.64 10.21 11.49
C TYR A 139 -14.84 11.35 10.85
N ARG A 140 -13.72 11.70 11.47
CA ARG A 140 -12.71 12.54 10.83
C ARG A 140 -11.95 11.67 9.82
N LEU A 141 -12.10 11.94 8.52
CA LEU A 141 -11.37 11.23 7.49
C LEU A 141 -10.04 11.92 7.15
N MET A 142 -9.02 11.13 6.92
CA MET A 142 -7.72 11.54 6.42
C MET A 142 -7.32 10.70 5.19
N LEU A 143 -6.58 11.31 4.28
CA LEU A 143 -5.90 10.60 3.21
C LEU A 143 -4.40 10.67 3.46
N ILE A 144 -3.74 9.52 3.56
CA ILE A 144 -2.29 9.44 3.77
C ILE A 144 -1.73 8.53 2.67
N THR A 145 -1.11 9.15 1.68
CA THR A 145 -0.55 8.45 0.52
C THR A 145 0.92 8.76 0.32
N LYS A 146 1.65 7.92 -0.39
CA LYS A 146 3.01 8.19 -0.83
C LYS A 146 3.08 8.24 -2.36
N GLY A 147 4.03 8.98 -2.89
CA GLY A 147 4.22 9.10 -4.33
C GLY A 147 4.72 10.47 -4.78
N ASP A 148 4.73 10.66 -6.08
CA ASP A 148 5.01 11.98 -6.68
C ASP A 148 3.89 12.95 -6.34
N LEU A 149 4.24 14.11 -5.79
CA LEU A 149 3.27 15.10 -5.33
C LEU A 149 2.29 15.52 -6.42
N PHE A 150 2.81 15.81 -7.62
CA PHE A 150 1.98 16.27 -8.74
C PHE A 150 1.00 15.20 -9.21
N ASP A 151 1.45 13.94 -9.27
CA ASP A 151 0.59 12.81 -9.66
C ASP A 151 -0.49 12.56 -8.62
N GLN A 152 -0.12 12.52 -7.34
CA GLN A 152 -1.09 12.28 -6.27
C GLN A 152 -2.12 13.40 -6.15
N GLU A 153 -1.71 14.68 -6.22
CA GLU A 153 -2.65 15.82 -6.23
C GLU A 153 -3.62 15.72 -7.41
N ALA A 154 -3.13 15.36 -8.61
CA ALA A 154 -3.98 15.20 -9.79
C ALA A 154 -4.97 14.03 -9.65
N LYS A 155 -4.55 12.89 -9.09
CA LYS A 155 -5.43 11.73 -8.81
C LYS A 155 -6.49 12.09 -7.78
N ILE A 156 -6.11 12.72 -6.68
CA ILE A 156 -7.02 13.16 -5.62
C ILE A 156 -8.07 14.12 -6.17
N ALA A 157 -7.66 15.11 -6.97
CA ALA A 157 -8.60 16.05 -7.58
C ALA A 157 -9.59 15.37 -8.54
N ARG A 158 -9.11 14.38 -9.33
CA ARG A 158 -9.96 13.63 -10.28
C ARG A 158 -10.88 12.61 -9.60
N SER A 159 -10.54 12.15 -8.39
CA SER A 159 -11.34 11.17 -7.67
C SER A 159 -12.71 11.69 -7.23
N GLY A 160 -12.85 13.02 -7.10
CA GLY A 160 -14.04 13.65 -6.52
C GLY A 160 -14.19 13.43 -5.00
N LEU A 161 -13.17 12.88 -4.34
CA LEU A 161 -13.23 12.52 -2.92
C LEU A 161 -12.58 13.57 -2.00
N ALA A 162 -11.85 14.54 -2.55
CA ALA A 162 -11.02 15.47 -1.77
C ALA A 162 -11.77 16.17 -0.64
N ASP A 163 -13.02 16.60 -0.87
CA ASP A 163 -13.82 17.33 0.09
C ASP A 163 -14.28 16.49 1.30
N HIS A 164 -14.18 15.17 1.22
CA HIS A 164 -14.51 14.27 2.33
C HIS A 164 -13.37 14.10 3.33
N PHE A 165 -12.14 14.47 2.95
CA PHE A 165 -10.97 14.32 3.80
C PHE A 165 -10.64 15.63 4.52
N ARG A 166 -10.58 15.58 5.85
CA ARG A 166 -10.20 16.74 6.66
C ARG A 166 -8.74 17.10 6.51
N HIS A 167 -7.89 16.11 6.26
CA HIS A 167 -6.45 16.25 6.03
C HIS A 167 -6.02 15.32 4.90
N ILE A 168 -5.14 15.83 4.06
CA ILE A 168 -4.50 15.09 2.96
C ILE A 168 -3.00 15.22 3.13
N ASP A 169 -2.32 14.09 3.33
CA ASP A 169 -0.88 14.00 3.51
C ASP A 169 -0.26 13.15 2.40
N ILE A 170 0.50 13.81 1.52
CA ILE A 170 1.33 13.14 0.52
C ILE A 170 2.75 13.09 1.08
N VAL A 171 3.25 11.89 1.38
CA VAL A 171 4.55 11.70 2.02
C VAL A 171 5.53 10.97 1.11
N SER A 172 6.82 11.19 1.32
CA SER A 172 7.86 10.44 0.60
C SER A 172 7.94 8.99 1.06
N GLU A 173 7.73 8.74 2.36
CA GLU A 173 7.74 7.41 2.97
C GLU A 173 6.75 7.32 4.13
N LYS A 174 6.05 6.20 4.24
CA LYS A 174 5.13 5.86 5.33
C LYS A 174 5.86 5.10 6.44
N THR A 175 6.66 5.82 7.21
CA THR A 175 7.41 5.26 8.36
C THR A 175 6.67 5.50 9.68
N PRO A 176 7.01 4.78 10.78
CA PRO A 176 6.45 5.09 12.10
C PRO A 176 6.62 6.56 12.48
N HIS A 177 7.78 7.15 12.19
CA HIS A 177 8.05 8.57 12.45
C HIS A 177 7.15 9.50 11.60
N ALA A 178 6.88 9.15 10.33
CA ALA A 178 5.98 9.94 9.49
C ALA A 178 4.56 9.95 10.07
N TYR A 179 4.03 8.79 10.47
CA TYR A 179 2.73 8.69 11.13
C TYR A 179 2.69 9.44 12.45
N GLN A 180 3.70 9.30 13.31
CA GLN A 180 3.77 10.06 14.58
C GLN A 180 3.70 11.57 14.33
N ARG A 181 4.44 12.10 13.35
CA ARG A 181 4.40 13.53 12.98
C ARG A 181 3.02 13.97 12.50
N ILE A 182 2.37 13.14 11.66
CA ILE A 182 1.02 13.43 11.13
C ILE A 182 0.02 13.48 12.29
N LEU A 183 -0.01 12.46 13.15
CA LEU A 183 -0.94 12.40 14.28
C LEU A 183 -0.70 13.56 15.27
N HIS A 184 0.56 13.82 15.62
CA HIS A 184 0.92 14.92 16.52
C HIS A 184 0.50 16.30 15.96
N ARG A 185 0.75 16.56 14.66
CA ARG A 185 0.37 17.82 14.02
C ARG A 185 -1.15 18.02 13.98
N SER A 186 -1.89 16.93 13.88
CA SER A 186 -3.36 16.93 13.77
C SER A 186 -4.07 16.78 15.13
N ASP A 187 -3.31 16.70 16.22
CA ASP A 187 -3.80 16.48 17.59
C ASP A 187 -4.70 15.21 17.68
N ILE A 188 -4.17 14.09 17.17
CA ILE A 188 -4.87 12.80 17.13
C ILE A 188 -4.16 11.80 18.05
N ASP A 189 -4.93 11.22 18.98
CA ASP A 189 -4.46 10.12 19.82
C ASP A 189 -4.33 8.84 18.96
N PRO A 190 -3.18 8.15 18.95
CA PRO A 190 -3.02 6.87 18.26
C PRO A 190 -4.09 5.84 18.60
N GLN A 191 -4.61 5.81 19.83
CA GLN A 191 -5.65 4.88 20.25
C GLN A 191 -7.04 5.19 19.65
N SER A 192 -7.25 6.39 19.13
CA SER A 192 -8.49 6.80 18.46
C SER A 192 -8.36 6.84 16.93
N PHE A 193 -7.23 6.37 16.41
CA PHE A 193 -6.88 6.41 15.00
C PHE A 193 -6.84 5.01 14.40
N VAL A 194 -7.38 4.85 13.19
CA VAL A 194 -7.21 3.64 12.38
C VAL A 194 -6.74 4.00 10.97
N MET A 195 -5.71 3.29 10.50
CA MET A 195 -5.26 3.33 9.11
C MET A 195 -5.84 2.16 8.33
N VAL A 196 -6.39 2.42 7.16
CA VAL A 196 -6.92 1.45 6.22
C VAL A 196 -6.08 1.50 4.96
N GLY A 197 -5.50 0.37 4.54
CA GLY A 197 -4.65 0.34 3.35
C GLY A 197 -4.33 -1.08 2.88
N ASN A 198 -3.77 -1.17 1.68
CA ASN A 198 -3.43 -2.43 1.02
C ASN A 198 -2.00 -2.91 1.27
N SER A 199 -1.12 -2.05 1.77
CA SER A 199 0.28 -2.39 1.98
C SER A 199 0.59 -2.70 3.44
N LEU A 200 0.99 -3.95 3.71
CA LEU A 200 1.50 -4.33 5.05
C LEU A 200 2.70 -3.47 5.44
N ARG A 201 3.61 -3.21 4.51
CA ARG A 201 4.85 -2.47 4.74
C ARG A 201 4.60 -1.00 5.04
N SER A 202 3.71 -0.36 4.29
CA SER A 202 3.51 1.08 4.32
C SER A 202 2.35 1.53 5.20
N ASP A 203 1.24 0.76 5.25
CA ASP A 203 0.01 1.17 5.92
C ASP A 203 -0.18 0.51 7.27
N ILE A 204 0.30 -0.72 7.43
CA ILE A 204 -0.05 -1.53 8.59
C ILE A 204 1.06 -1.53 9.63
N LEU A 205 2.23 -2.06 9.29
CA LEU A 205 3.33 -2.23 10.25
C LEU A 205 3.79 -0.93 10.91
N PRO A 206 3.96 0.20 10.16
CA PRO A 206 4.38 1.46 10.76
C PRO A 206 3.35 2.02 11.73
N VAL A 207 2.06 1.78 11.49
CA VAL A 207 0.94 2.26 12.30
C VAL A 207 0.82 1.44 13.58
N VAL A 208 0.90 0.12 13.48
CA VAL A 208 0.94 -0.78 14.64
C VAL A 208 2.14 -0.49 15.53
N ALA A 209 3.30 -0.18 14.93
CA ALA A 209 4.52 0.15 15.68
C ALA A 209 4.41 1.40 16.56
N ILE A 210 3.48 2.30 16.25
CA ILE A 210 3.20 3.50 17.09
C ILE A 210 2.02 3.31 18.03
N GLY A 211 1.48 2.08 18.15
CA GLY A 211 0.37 1.74 19.02
C GLY A 211 -1.01 2.16 18.51
N ALA A 212 -1.14 2.50 17.23
CA ALA A 212 -2.39 2.83 16.58
C ALA A 212 -3.05 1.59 15.94
N HIS A 213 -4.31 1.70 15.54
CA HIS A 213 -5.04 0.62 14.89
C HIS A 213 -4.79 0.62 13.38
N ALA A 214 -4.77 -0.56 12.79
CA ALA A 214 -4.63 -0.75 11.35
C ALA A 214 -5.57 -1.83 10.83
N VAL A 215 -6.07 -1.64 9.62
CA VAL A 215 -6.90 -2.60 8.89
C VAL A 215 -6.31 -2.79 7.50
N HIS A 216 -5.92 -4.02 7.22
CA HIS A 216 -5.40 -4.42 5.93
C HIS A 216 -6.54 -4.83 5.01
N ILE A 217 -6.62 -4.21 3.83
CA ILE A 217 -7.51 -4.61 2.73
C ILE A 217 -6.62 -5.03 1.56
N PRO A 218 -6.35 -6.32 1.38
CA PRO A 218 -5.45 -6.79 0.35
C PRO A 218 -5.95 -6.42 -1.05
N TYR A 219 -5.08 -5.88 -1.89
CA TYR A 219 -5.31 -5.76 -3.31
C TYR A 219 -4.77 -6.97 -4.06
N HIS A 220 -5.33 -7.34 -5.20
CA HIS A 220 -4.95 -8.54 -5.96
C HIS A 220 -3.54 -8.47 -6.56
N LEU A 221 -2.99 -7.27 -6.69
CA LEU A 221 -1.60 -7.00 -7.05
C LEU A 221 -0.89 -6.33 -5.88
N THR A 222 0.36 -6.68 -5.66
CA THR A 222 1.20 -6.00 -4.69
C THR A 222 2.53 -5.70 -5.37
N TRP A 223 2.90 -4.42 -5.40
CA TRP A 223 4.20 -4.02 -5.90
C TRP A 223 5.32 -4.73 -5.14
N GLN A 224 6.33 -5.24 -5.87
CA GLN A 224 7.39 -6.08 -5.29
C GLN A 224 8.09 -5.44 -4.08
N HIS A 225 8.22 -4.11 -4.06
CA HIS A 225 8.81 -3.36 -2.94
C HIS A 225 7.95 -3.32 -1.67
N GLU A 226 6.65 -3.58 -1.78
CA GLU A 226 5.71 -3.60 -0.66
C GLU A 226 5.54 -5.00 -0.07
N HIS A 227 6.12 -6.02 -0.69
CA HIS A 227 6.06 -7.39 -0.17
C HIS A 227 6.80 -7.52 1.15
N VAL A 228 6.11 -8.07 2.14
CA VAL A 228 6.64 -8.44 3.46
C VAL A 228 5.99 -9.74 3.91
N ASP A 229 6.81 -10.73 4.26
CA ASP A 229 6.35 -11.98 4.84
C ASP A 229 6.18 -11.83 6.36
N ILE A 230 4.95 -11.94 6.86
CA ILE A 230 4.63 -11.85 8.28
C ILE A 230 3.98 -13.14 8.73
N PRO A 231 4.57 -13.85 9.69
CA PRO A 231 3.96 -15.02 10.29
C PRO A 231 2.59 -14.70 10.91
N PRO A 232 1.58 -15.58 10.77
CA PRO A 232 0.23 -15.31 11.28
C PRO A 232 0.16 -14.95 12.77
N GLU A 233 1.04 -15.54 13.59
CA GLU A 233 1.13 -15.29 15.03
C GLU A 233 1.62 -13.89 15.41
N GLN A 234 2.20 -13.15 14.46
CA GLN A 234 2.66 -11.77 14.66
C GLN A 234 1.63 -10.73 14.21
N ARG A 235 0.51 -11.16 13.65
CA ARG A 235 -0.53 -10.25 13.15
C ARG A 235 -1.33 -9.66 14.32
N THR A 236 -1.22 -8.37 14.50
CA THR A 236 -1.91 -7.59 15.55
C THR A 236 -2.90 -6.58 14.98
N TRP A 237 -3.18 -6.65 13.69
CA TRP A 237 -4.13 -5.81 12.95
C TRP A 237 -5.33 -6.62 12.46
N ALA A 238 -6.38 -5.93 12.03
CA ALA A 238 -7.51 -6.56 11.36
C ALA A 238 -7.25 -6.71 9.87
N GLU A 239 -7.84 -7.73 9.26
CA GLU A 239 -7.86 -7.91 7.81
C GLU A 239 -9.31 -7.96 7.34
N CYS A 240 -9.64 -7.19 6.32
CA CYS A 240 -10.94 -7.11 5.69
C CYS A 240 -10.80 -7.41 4.19
N SER A 241 -11.79 -8.04 3.59
CA SER A 241 -11.77 -8.34 2.16
C SER A 241 -11.93 -7.10 1.27
N ASP A 242 -12.62 -6.08 1.78
CA ASP A 242 -12.99 -4.87 1.06
C ASP A 242 -13.50 -3.79 2.01
N LEU A 243 -13.90 -2.64 1.50
CA LEU A 243 -14.43 -1.53 2.29
C LEU A 243 -15.78 -1.84 2.96
N TYR A 244 -16.62 -2.71 2.40
CA TYR A 244 -17.88 -3.10 3.02
C TYR A 244 -17.62 -3.96 4.27
N ALA A 245 -16.65 -4.87 4.19
CA ALA A 245 -16.19 -5.65 5.34
C ALA A 245 -15.56 -4.75 6.41
N PHE A 246 -14.77 -3.74 6.01
CA PHE A 246 -14.22 -2.71 6.91
C PHE A 246 -15.34 -1.95 7.64
N ARG A 247 -16.36 -1.48 6.93
CA ARG A 247 -17.51 -0.79 7.54
C ARG A 247 -18.21 -1.67 8.58
N THR A 248 -18.39 -2.97 8.26
CA THR A 248 -18.97 -3.94 9.19
C THR A 248 -18.09 -4.14 10.43
N TRP A 249 -16.79 -4.25 10.23
CA TRP A 249 -15.79 -4.36 11.30
C TRP A 249 -15.84 -3.13 12.21
N LEU A 250 -15.92 -1.93 11.64
CA LEU A 250 -15.95 -0.65 12.36
C LEU A 250 -17.23 -0.52 13.23
N ALA A 251 -18.38 -0.95 12.71
CA ALA A 251 -19.66 -0.90 13.44
C ALA A 251 -19.69 -1.78 14.71
N GLY A 252 -18.79 -2.72 14.83
CA GLY A 252 -18.64 -3.59 16.00
C GLY A 252 -17.66 -3.06 17.07
N ARG A 253 -17.14 -1.85 16.92
CA ARG A 253 -16.08 -1.25 17.77
C ARG A 253 -16.56 0.03 18.42
#